data_10b738128e5587adbe30aac080bcd975
#
_entry.id   10b738128e5587adbe30aac080bcd975
#
_cell.length_a   1.000
_cell.length_b   1.000
_cell.length_c   1.000
_cell.angle_alpha   90.00
_cell.angle_beta   90.00
_cell.angle_gamma   90.00
#
_symmetry.space_group_name_H-M   'P 1'
#
loop_
_entity.id
_entity.type
_entity.pdbx_description
1 polymer ?
#
loop_
_entity_poly.entity_id
_entity_poly.type
_entity_poly.pdbx_seq_one_letter_code
_entity_poly.pdbx_strand_id
1 'polypeptide(L)'
;MARAVALLPSRSPPTPLLWPLLLLLLRKTGAQDVRVQVLPEVRGQLGGTVELPCHLLPPVPGLYISLVTWQRPDAPTNHQNVAAFHPKMGPSFPSPKPGSERLSFVSAKQSTGQDTEAELQDATLALRGLTVEDEGNYTCEFATFPKGSVRGMTWLRVIAKPQNHAEAQEVTFSQDPVPVARCISKEGRPPARISWLSSLDWEAKETQVSGTLAGTVTVTSRFTLVPSGRADGVTVTCKVEHESFEEPALIPVTLSVRYPPEVSISGYDDNWYLGRTDATLSCNVRSNPEPTGYDWSTTSGIFPTSAVAQGSQLVIHAVDSLFNTTFVCTVTNAVGMGRAEQVIFVRETPRASPRDVGPLVWGAVGGTLLVLLLLAGGSLAFILLRVRRRRKSPGGAGGGASGDGGFYDPKTQVLGNGDPVFWTPVVPGPMEPDGKEEEEEEEEEEKAEKGLMLPPPPALEDDMESQLDGSLISRRAVYV
;
A
#
# COMPACT_ATOMS: atom_id res chain seq x y z
N MET A 1 41.03 -99.20 -2.35
CA MET A 1 40.02 -99.34 -1.26
C MET A 1 40.65 -98.72 0.00
N ALA A 2 39.85 -98.03 0.77
CA ALA A 2 40.07 -97.46 2.09
C ALA A 2 40.41 -95.95 2.11
N ARG A 3 39.46 -95.23 2.63
CA ARG A 3 39.38 -93.82 2.97
C ARG A 3 40.34 -93.51 4.17
N ALA A 4 41.00 -92.38 4.09
CA ALA A 4 41.63 -91.78 5.28
C ALA A 4 41.01 -90.34 5.44
N VAL A 5 40.40 -90.15 6.58
CA VAL A 5 39.84 -88.85 7.03
C VAL A 5 40.95 -88.12 7.77
N ALA A 6 41.31 -86.90 7.29
CA ALA A 6 42.24 -86.01 7.96
C ALA A 6 41.47 -84.93 8.73
N LEU A 7 41.75 -84.85 10.03
CA LEU A 7 41.29 -83.81 10.96
C LEU A 7 42.08 -82.52 10.75
N LEU A 8 41.39 -81.42 10.52
CA LEU A 8 41.89 -80.07 10.45
C LEU A 8 41.95 -79.45 11.87
N PRO A 9 43.01 -78.71 12.24
CA PRO A 9 43.08 -78.02 13.54
C PRO A 9 42.30 -76.66 13.43
N SER A 10 41.50 -76.38 14.42
CA SER A 10 40.81 -75.12 14.65
C SER A 10 41.79 -73.95 14.91
N ARG A 11 41.79 -72.96 14.02
CA ARG A 11 42.41 -71.64 14.28
C ARG A 11 41.41 -70.73 14.93
N SER A 12 41.78 -70.28 16.15
CA SER A 12 41.10 -69.20 16.86
C SER A 12 41.29 -67.87 16.12
N PRO A 13 40.27 -66.97 16.10
CA PRO A 13 40.41 -65.69 15.43
C PRO A 13 41.28 -64.74 16.23
N PRO A 14 42.01 -63.81 15.57
CA PRO A 14 42.80 -62.79 16.24
C PRO A 14 41.96 -61.76 16.87
N THR A 15 42.31 -61.35 18.08
CA THR A 15 41.66 -60.38 18.95
C THR A 15 41.42 -58.99 18.27
N PRO A 16 40.22 -58.33 18.47
CA PRO A 16 39.88 -57.07 17.82
C PRO A 16 40.42 -55.83 18.54
N LEU A 17 41.59 -55.88 19.19
CA LEU A 17 42.11 -54.77 20.00
C LEU A 17 43.00 -53.75 19.23
N LEU A 18 43.34 -54.02 18.00
CA LEU A 18 44.18 -53.10 17.19
C LEU A 18 43.41 -52.14 16.29
N TRP A 19 42.14 -52.34 16.06
CA TRP A 19 41.37 -51.48 15.20
C TRP A 19 40.90 -50.14 15.83
N PRO A 20 40.53 -50.06 17.15
CA PRO A 20 40.24 -48.75 17.76
C PRO A 20 41.49 -47.87 17.91
N LEU A 21 42.68 -48.40 17.95
CA LEU A 21 43.92 -47.61 18.01
C LEU A 21 44.26 -46.96 16.66
N LEU A 22 43.95 -47.62 15.55
CA LEU A 22 44.12 -47.07 14.19
C LEU A 22 43.11 -45.99 13.85
N LEU A 23 41.88 -46.06 14.39
CA LEU A 23 40.85 -45.02 14.24
C LEU A 23 41.15 -43.77 15.09
N LEU A 24 41.89 -43.86 16.16
CA LEU A 24 42.34 -42.73 16.96
C LEU A 24 43.51 -41.96 16.30
N LEU A 25 44.26 -42.59 15.41
CA LEU A 25 45.34 -41.94 14.65
C LEU A 25 44.84 -41.21 13.37
N LEU A 26 43.58 -41.43 12.97
CA LEU A 26 42.93 -40.74 11.85
C LEU A 26 42.11 -39.51 12.27
N ARG A 27 42.30 -39.00 13.47
CA ARG A 27 41.87 -37.61 13.73
C ARG A 27 42.70 -36.75 12.79
N LYS A 28 42.10 -36.46 11.62
CA LYS A 28 42.51 -35.33 10.81
C LYS A 28 42.56 -34.14 11.76
N THR A 29 43.76 -33.71 12.11
CA THR A 29 43.99 -32.35 12.57
C THR A 29 43.52 -31.48 11.43
N GLY A 30 42.25 -31.09 11.48
CA GLY A 30 41.73 -30.11 10.56
C GLY A 30 42.57 -28.87 10.77
N ALA A 31 43.51 -28.61 9.86
CA ALA A 31 44.15 -27.32 9.81
C ALA A 31 43.04 -26.29 9.75
N GLN A 32 42.84 -25.56 10.84
CA GLN A 32 41.86 -24.47 10.87
C GLN A 32 42.31 -23.49 9.81
N ASP A 33 41.53 -23.41 8.69
CA ASP A 33 41.81 -22.46 7.64
C ASP A 33 41.51 -21.06 8.17
N VAL A 34 42.54 -20.25 8.21
CA VAL A 34 42.44 -18.84 8.58
C VAL A 34 41.69 -18.11 7.47
N ARG A 35 40.68 -17.36 7.84
CA ARG A 35 39.85 -16.57 6.92
C ARG A 35 39.60 -15.17 7.45
N VAL A 36 39.38 -14.24 6.54
CA VAL A 36 38.91 -12.88 6.88
C VAL A 36 37.40 -12.88 6.89
N GLN A 37 36.83 -12.43 8.00
CA GLN A 37 35.40 -12.19 8.13
C GLN A 37 35.15 -10.71 7.93
N VAL A 38 34.32 -10.41 6.93
CA VAL A 38 33.77 -9.08 6.60
C VAL A 38 32.28 -9.19 6.40
N LEU A 39 31.58 -8.08 6.45
CA LEU A 39 30.19 -8.00 6.00
C LEU A 39 30.17 -7.86 4.47
N PRO A 40 29.27 -8.57 3.74
CA PRO A 40 29.18 -8.44 2.28
C PRO A 40 28.86 -7.03 1.83
N GLU A 41 28.02 -6.32 2.59
CA GLU A 41 27.61 -4.94 2.37
C GLU A 41 27.57 -4.19 3.71
N VAL A 42 28.07 -2.97 3.71
CA VAL A 42 27.96 -2.03 4.81
C VAL A 42 27.32 -0.76 4.30
N ARG A 43 26.33 -0.23 5.05
CA ARG A 43 25.60 1.00 4.71
C ARG A 43 26.04 2.12 5.61
N GLY A 44 26.44 3.23 5.01
CA GLY A 44 26.85 4.45 5.71
C GLY A 44 26.00 5.65 5.33
N GLN A 45 25.67 6.51 6.32
CA GLN A 45 24.95 7.74 6.11
C GLN A 45 25.85 8.79 5.46
N LEU A 46 25.41 9.47 4.40
CA LEU A 46 26.12 10.60 3.77
C LEU A 46 26.47 11.66 4.84
N GLY A 47 27.72 12.10 4.87
CA GLY A 47 28.25 13.03 5.87
C GLY A 47 28.52 12.39 7.25
N GLY A 48 28.09 11.15 7.48
CA GLY A 48 28.25 10.42 8.74
C GLY A 48 29.57 9.66 8.88
N THR A 49 29.63 8.78 9.85
CA THR A 49 30.74 7.84 10.07
C THR A 49 30.26 6.43 9.86
N VAL A 50 31.08 5.62 9.19
CA VAL A 50 30.83 4.20 9.01
C VAL A 50 32.05 3.39 9.43
N GLU A 51 31.84 2.20 9.96
CA GLU A 51 32.86 1.22 10.27
C GLU A 51 32.76 0.06 9.27
N LEU A 52 33.90 -0.31 8.69
CA LEU A 52 34.06 -1.48 7.83
C LEU A 52 34.67 -2.61 8.66
N PRO A 53 33.88 -3.57 9.16
CA PRO A 53 34.40 -4.65 10.00
C PRO A 53 35.32 -5.56 9.22
N CYS A 54 36.47 -5.91 9.81
CA CYS A 54 37.42 -6.87 9.25
C CYS A 54 38.10 -7.65 10.35
N HIS A 55 37.76 -8.93 10.48
CA HIS A 55 38.28 -9.80 11.53
C HIS A 55 38.96 -11.03 10.94
N LEU A 56 40.13 -11.36 11.50
CA LEU A 56 40.85 -12.59 11.17
C LEU A 56 40.42 -13.73 12.08
N LEU A 57 39.84 -14.79 11.53
CA LEU A 57 39.27 -15.91 12.25
C LEU A 57 39.77 -17.27 11.72
N PRO A 58 39.84 -18.29 12.56
CA PRO A 58 39.90 -18.25 14.01
C PRO A 58 41.29 -17.73 14.51
N PRO A 59 41.41 -17.32 15.78
CA PRO A 59 42.70 -17.03 16.35
C PRO A 59 43.57 -18.29 16.31
N VAL A 60 44.74 -18.24 15.63
CA VAL A 60 45.68 -19.36 15.51
C VAL A 60 46.93 -19.01 16.26
N PRO A 61 47.29 -19.79 17.32
CA PRO A 61 48.53 -19.59 18.03
C PRO A 61 49.75 -19.73 17.10
N GLY A 62 50.70 -18.79 17.18
CA GLY A 62 51.90 -18.79 16.35
C GLY A 62 51.71 -18.25 14.93
N LEU A 63 50.52 -17.68 14.61
CA LEU A 63 50.30 -16.93 13.37
C LEU A 63 50.86 -15.51 13.56
N TYR A 64 51.83 -15.14 12.78
CA TYR A 64 52.41 -13.81 12.77
C TYR A 64 51.70 -12.95 11.68
N ILE A 65 51.19 -11.77 12.06
CA ILE A 65 50.61 -10.81 11.13
C ILE A 65 51.65 -9.73 10.86
N SER A 66 52.10 -9.64 9.60
CA SER A 66 53.15 -8.69 9.20
C SER A 66 52.55 -7.34 8.76
N LEU A 67 51.38 -7.34 8.14
CA LEU A 67 50.74 -6.16 7.61
C LEU A 67 49.28 -6.40 7.43
N VAL A 68 48.47 -5.38 7.68
CA VAL A 68 47.07 -5.31 7.23
C VAL A 68 46.92 -4.18 6.23
N THR A 69 46.20 -4.40 5.14
CA THR A 69 45.95 -3.38 4.13
C THR A 69 44.46 -3.29 3.82
N TRP A 70 43.97 -2.05 3.62
CA TRP A 70 42.70 -1.77 3.03
C TRP A 70 42.88 -1.17 1.64
N GLN A 71 42.19 -1.71 0.66
CA GLN A 71 42.31 -1.32 -0.75
C GLN A 71 40.91 -1.08 -1.38
N ARG A 72 40.87 -0.19 -2.34
CA ARG A 72 39.71 0.04 -3.23
C ARG A 72 40.09 -0.39 -4.63
N PRO A 73 39.82 -1.64 -5.03
CA PRO A 73 40.24 -2.16 -6.34
C PRO A 73 39.65 -1.38 -7.53
N ASP A 74 38.47 -0.80 -7.34
CA ASP A 74 37.74 -0.03 -8.37
C ASP A 74 38.25 1.41 -8.50
N ALA A 75 39.12 1.87 -7.60
CA ALA A 75 39.69 3.22 -7.67
C ALA A 75 40.86 3.29 -8.67
N PRO A 76 41.19 4.47 -9.21
CA PRO A 76 42.40 4.67 -10.00
C PRO A 76 43.65 4.15 -9.26
N THR A 77 44.63 3.64 -10.00
CA THR A 77 45.80 2.95 -9.45
C THR A 77 46.54 3.70 -8.36
N ASN A 78 46.61 5.01 -8.44
CA ASN A 78 47.24 5.90 -7.44
C ASN A 78 46.36 6.11 -6.16
N HIS A 79 45.14 5.62 -6.15
CA HIS A 79 44.18 5.75 -5.03
C HIS A 79 43.66 4.40 -4.52
N GLN A 80 44.20 3.29 -5.00
CA GLN A 80 43.76 1.96 -4.59
C GLN A 80 44.07 1.67 -3.13
N ASN A 81 45.26 2.07 -2.63
CA ASN A 81 45.61 1.89 -1.23
C ASN A 81 44.95 2.94 -0.35
N VAL A 82 44.05 2.51 0.53
CA VAL A 82 43.29 3.35 1.43
C VAL A 82 43.96 3.52 2.78
N ALA A 83 44.36 2.41 3.39
CA ALA A 83 44.98 2.39 4.70
C ALA A 83 45.89 1.13 4.82
N ALA A 84 46.92 1.26 5.62
CA ALA A 84 47.76 0.12 6.04
C ALA A 84 48.03 0.20 7.55
N PHE A 85 48.14 -0.94 8.19
CA PHE A 85 48.54 -1.05 9.60
C PHE A 85 49.68 -2.05 9.76
N HIS A 86 50.79 -1.55 10.24
CA HIS A 86 51.95 -2.39 10.59
C HIS A 86 52.07 -2.53 12.11
N PRO A 87 52.20 -3.74 12.69
CA PRO A 87 52.17 -3.95 14.14
C PRO A 87 53.17 -3.09 14.93
N LYS A 88 54.36 -2.85 14.36
CA LYS A 88 55.40 -2.05 15.01
C LYS A 88 55.40 -0.56 14.64
N MET A 89 54.96 -0.21 13.44
CA MET A 89 55.01 1.17 12.93
C MET A 89 53.67 1.90 13.07
N GLY A 90 52.58 1.17 13.33
CA GLY A 90 51.25 1.71 13.44
C GLY A 90 50.54 1.96 12.09
N PRO A 91 49.51 2.77 12.09
CA PRO A 91 48.68 3.05 10.91
C PRO A 91 49.39 4.00 9.92
N SER A 92 49.13 3.77 8.65
CA SER A 92 49.55 4.64 7.54
C SER A 92 48.43 4.82 6.55
N PHE A 93 48.22 6.06 6.10
CA PHE A 93 47.16 6.42 5.17
C PHE A 93 47.78 7.08 3.92
N PRO A 94 48.12 6.28 2.88
CA PRO A 94 48.95 6.71 1.75
C PRO A 94 48.24 7.67 0.77
N SER A 95 46.96 7.89 0.89
CA SER A 95 46.22 8.78 -0.04
C SER A 95 46.61 10.24 0.15
N PRO A 96 47.04 10.96 -0.91
CA PRO A 96 47.49 12.35 -0.82
C PRO A 96 46.33 13.36 -0.74
N LYS A 97 45.06 12.93 -0.71
CA LYS A 97 43.93 13.84 -0.63
C LYS A 97 43.82 14.44 0.78
N PRO A 98 43.40 15.72 0.90
CA PRO A 98 42.97 16.30 2.16
C PRO A 98 41.80 15.42 2.64
N GLY A 99 41.97 14.69 3.75
CA GLY A 99 40.97 13.75 4.27
C GLY A 99 41.57 12.45 4.83
N SER A 100 42.89 12.27 4.90
CA SER A 100 43.49 11.17 5.66
C SER A 100 43.08 11.19 7.14
N GLU A 101 42.71 12.34 7.68
CA GLU A 101 42.13 12.53 9.02
C GLU A 101 40.72 11.90 9.15
N ARG A 102 40.06 11.59 8.03
CA ARG A 102 38.76 10.90 7.99
C ARG A 102 38.85 9.41 8.30
N LEU A 103 40.05 8.83 8.20
CA LEU A 103 40.29 7.41 8.33
C LEU A 103 40.94 7.10 9.68
N SER A 104 40.49 6.02 10.34
CA SER A 104 41.10 5.52 11.55
C SER A 104 40.84 4.03 11.69
N PHE A 105 41.83 3.29 12.23
CA PHE A 105 41.58 1.93 12.70
C PHE A 105 40.89 2.00 14.06
N VAL A 106 39.82 1.22 14.26
CA VAL A 106 39.02 1.28 15.49
C VAL A 106 39.71 0.58 16.64
N SER A 107 40.18 -0.65 16.43
CA SER A 107 40.68 -1.52 17.49
C SER A 107 42.16 -1.82 17.40
N ALA A 108 42.81 -1.57 16.25
CA ALA A 108 44.19 -1.89 16.06
C ALA A 108 45.11 -0.97 16.88
N LYS A 109 45.83 -1.51 17.85
CA LYS A 109 46.79 -0.79 18.71
C LYS A 109 48.21 -1.14 18.29
N GLN A 110 49.09 -0.12 18.28
CA GLN A 110 50.51 -0.33 18.06
C GLN A 110 51.14 -1.06 19.27
N SER A 111 51.86 -2.13 19.04
CA SER A 111 52.59 -2.87 20.09
C SER A 111 53.67 -1.99 20.71
N THR A 112 53.54 -1.68 22.00
CA THR A 112 54.53 -0.89 22.76
C THR A 112 55.46 -1.74 23.63
N GLY A 113 55.41 -3.08 23.56
CA GLY A 113 56.22 -3.96 24.41
C GLY A 113 55.85 -5.43 24.23
N GLN A 114 56.44 -6.30 25.02
CA GLN A 114 56.53 -7.75 24.89
C GLN A 114 55.27 -8.61 24.74
N ASP A 115 54.07 -8.06 24.75
CA ASP A 115 52.86 -8.88 25.01
C ASP A 115 51.78 -8.91 23.88
N THR A 116 52.06 -8.57 22.60
CA THR A 116 50.95 -8.27 21.71
C THR A 116 51.00 -8.82 20.29
N GLU A 117 51.50 -10.01 20.07
CA GLU A 117 51.32 -10.73 18.78
C GLU A 117 49.87 -11.19 18.56
N ALA A 118 49.04 -11.22 19.61
CA ALA A 118 47.67 -11.75 19.56
C ALA A 118 46.56 -10.69 19.29
N GLU A 119 46.87 -9.40 19.33
CA GLU A 119 45.83 -8.34 19.35
C GLU A 119 45.44 -7.75 17.98
N LEU A 120 46.18 -8.03 16.90
CA LEU A 120 45.87 -7.47 15.57
C LEU A 120 44.89 -8.36 14.77
N GLN A 121 43.92 -8.99 15.42
CA GLN A 121 42.90 -9.79 14.72
C GLN A 121 41.71 -8.94 14.21
N ASP A 122 41.56 -7.72 14.73
CA ASP A 122 40.54 -6.76 14.33
C ASP A 122 41.21 -5.59 13.62
N ALA A 123 40.92 -5.45 12.34
CA ALA A 123 41.40 -4.39 11.47
C ALA A 123 40.26 -3.52 10.96
N THR A 124 39.18 -3.40 11.74
CA THR A 124 38.02 -2.56 11.42
C THR A 124 38.46 -1.13 11.10
N LEU A 125 38.07 -0.64 9.92
CA LEU A 125 38.38 0.69 9.42
C LEU A 125 37.17 1.60 9.58
N ALA A 126 37.33 2.76 10.25
CA ALA A 126 36.32 3.79 10.34
C ALA A 126 36.58 4.90 9.32
N LEU A 127 35.51 5.26 8.57
CA LEU A 127 35.49 6.41 7.66
C LEU A 127 34.53 7.45 8.21
N ARG A 128 35.01 8.70 8.37
CA ARG A 128 34.22 9.84 8.84
C ARG A 128 33.89 10.78 7.71
N GLY A 129 32.75 11.50 7.82
CA GLY A 129 32.30 12.47 6.83
C GLY A 129 32.13 11.83 5.45
N LEU A 130 31.34 10.75 5.36
CA LEU A 130 31.13 9.99 4.13
C LEU A 130 30.68 10.89 2.97
N THR A 131 31.28 10.68 1.82
CA THR A 131 30.91 11.30 0.55
C THR A 131 30.44 10.25 -0.44
N VAL A 132 29.85 10.67 -1.52
CA VAL A 132 29.37 9.77 -2.60
C VAL A 132 30.52 9.01 -3.25
N GLU A 133 31.71 9.64 -3.33
CA GLU A 133 32.92 9.04 -3.90
C GLU A 133 33.48 7.89 -3.03
N ASP A 134 33.06 7.81 -1.77
CA ASP A 134 33.51 6.71 -0.89
C ASP A 134 32.77 5.40 -1.21
N GLU A 135 31.64 5.44 -1.91
CA GLU A 135 30.90 4.24 -2.33
C GLU A 135 31.74 3.33 -3.23
N GLY A 136 31.70 2.01 -2.99
CA GLY A 136 32.41 1.03 -3.81
C GLY A 136 32.93 -0.17 -3.02
N ASN A 137 33.73 -1.00 -3.69
CA ASN A 137 34.36 -2.17 -3.11
C ASN A 137 35.58 -1.80 -2.25
N TYR A 138 35.63 -2.39 -1.06
CA TYR A 138 36.76 -2.32 -0.15
C TYR A 138 37.28 -3.74 0.13
N THR A 139 38.57 -3.95 -0.05
CA THR A 139 39.24 -5.23 0.26
C THR A 139 40.13 -5.05 1.47
N CYS A 140 39.88 -5.84 2.48
CA CYS A 140 40.77 -5.99 3.66
C CYS A 140 41.64 -7.22 3.49
N GLU A 141 42.95 -7.07 3.61
CA GLU A 141 43.93 -8.15 3.45
C GLU A 141 44.87 -8.20 4.65
N PHE A 142 45.03 -9.40 5.22
CA PHE A 142 46.02 -9.73 6.23
C PHE A 142 47.16 -10.49 5.59
N ALA A 143 48.34 -9.92 5.62
CA ALA A 143 49.58 -10.64 5.28
C ALA A 143 50.07 -11.39 6.50
N THR A 144 49.99 -12.72 6.45
CA THR A 144 50.30 -13.60 7.58
C THR A 144 51.46 -14.58 7.25
N PHE A 145 52.20 -15.00 8.27
CA PHE A 145 53.22 -16.05 8.16
C PHE A 145 52.88 -17.17 9.15
N PRO A 146 52.96 -18.44 8.78
CA PRO A 146 53.41 -18.99 7.47
C PRO A 146 52.24 -19.17 6.45
N LYS A 147 51.01 -18.76 6.75
CA LYS A 147 49.83 -19.06 5.96
C LYS A 147 49.71 -18.23 4.65
N GLY A 148 50.45 -17.12 4.52
CA GLY A 148 50.34 -16.20 3.40
C GLY A 148 49.26 -15.16 3.59
N SER A 149 48.83 -14.50 2.48
CA SER A 149 47.82 -13.48 2.51
C SER A 149 46.41 -14.06 2.47
N VAL A 150 45.53 -13.54 3.33
CA VAL A 150 44.10 -13.83 3.34
C VAL A 150 43.31 -12.52 3.27
N ARG A 151 42.20 -12.49 2.47
CA ARG A 151 41.46 -11.27 2.18
C ARG A 151 39.96 -11.47 2.25
N GLY A 152 39.25 -10.40 2.57
CA GLY A 152 37.80 -10.28 2.49
C GLY A 152 37.40 -9.01 1.77
N MET A 153 36.25 -9.01 1.10
CA MET A 153 35.74 -7.87 0.34
C MET A 153 34.36 -7.48 0.87
N THR A 154 34.15 -6.18 1.04
CA THR A 154 32.89 -5.57 1.46
C THR A 154 32.50 -4.45 0.49
N TRP A 155 31.21 -4.33 0.20
CA TRP A 155 30.67 -3.22 -0.55
C TRP A 155 30.22 -2.14 0.42
N LEU A 156 30.78 -0.92 0.32
CA LEU A 156 30.29 0.25 1.03
C LEU A 156 29.22 0.95 0.18
N ARG A 157 28.01 1.04 0.71
CA ARG A 157 26.90 1.77 0.13
C ARG A 157 26.64 3.05 0.91
N VAL A 158 26.61 4.18 0.19
CA VAL A 158 26.36 5.50 0.80
C VAL A 158 24.90 5.85 0.61
N ILE A 159 24.18 6.03 1.72
CA ILE A 159 22.76 6.38 1.74
C ILE A 159 22.56 7.79 2.28
N ALA A 160 21.54 8.49 1.79
CA ALA A 160 21.08 9.76 2.35
C ALA A 160 19.60 9.67 2.65
N LYS A 161 19.21 9.88 3.92
CA LYS A 161 17.83 9.86 4.36
C LYS A 161 17.08 11.06 3.82
N PRO A 162 16.00 10.88 3.01
CA PRO A 162 15.27 11.99 2.44
C PRO A 162 14.41 12.72 3.47
N GLN A 163 14.14 14.00 3.20
CA GLN A 163 13.16 14.81 3.90
C GLN A 163 11.87 14.82 3.09
N ASN A 164 10.78 14.33 3.70
CA ASN A 164 9.51 14.15 3.04
C ASN A 164 8.52 15.25 3.47
N HIS A 165 7.76 15.75 2.50
CA HIS A 165 6.71 16.72 2.70
C HIS A 165 5.59 16.49 1.69
N ALA A 166 4.32 16.60 2.14
CA ALA A 166 3.18 16.56 1.23
C ALA A 166 2.20 17.68 1.59
N GLU A 167 1.57 18.25 0.58
CA GLU A 167 0.63 19.36 0.73
C GLU A 167 -0.49 19.27 -0.30
N ALA A 168 -1.67 19.78 0.06
CA ALA A 168 -2.77 19.98 -0.87
C ALA A 168 -2.57 21.27 -1.66
N GLN A 169 -3.07 21.29 -2.88
CA GLN A 169 -3.23 22.49 -3.70
C GLN A 169 -4.71 22.85 -3.72
N GLU A 170 -5.06 24.08 -3.33
CA GLU A 170 -6.43 24.55 -3.46
C GLU A 170 -6.77 24.72 -4.94
N VAL A 171 -7.78 24.02 -5.41
CA VAL A 171 -8.22 24.03 -6.80
C VAL A 171 -9.72 24.35 -6.89
N THR A 172 -10.15 24.85 -8.04
CA THR A 172 -11.57 25.07 -8.32
C THR A 172 -12.09 23.95 -9.21
N PHE A 173 -13.35 23.59 -9.05
CA PHE A 173 -14.09 22.65 -9.89
C PHE A 173 -13.74 22.84 -11.37
N SER A 174 -13.45 21.76 -12.05
CA SER A 174 -13.09 21.72 -13.47
C SER A 174 -13.53 20.38 -14.06
N GLN A 175 -13.68 20.34 -15.39
CA GLN A 175 -13.87 19.10 -16.13
C GLN A 175 -12.54 18.48 -16.56
N ASP A 176 -11.46 19.26 -16.50
CA ASP A 176 -10.11 18.80 -16.84
C ASP A 176 -9.35 18.30 -15.61
N PRO A 177 -8.52 17.27 -15.74
CA PRO A 177 -7.66 16.79 -14.67
C PRO A 177 -6.62 17.86 -14.29
N VAL A 178 -6.51 18.17 -12.99
CA VAL A 178 -5.51 19.10 -12.45
C VAL A 178 -4.80 18.52 -11.24
N PRO A 179 -3.56 18.92 -10.98
CA PRO A 179 -2.87 18.49 -9.75
C PRO A 179 -3.52 19.13 -8.52
N VAL A 180 -3.99 18.29 -7.59
CA VAL A 180 -4.68 18.69 -6.36
C VAL A 180 -3.85 18.46 -5.10
N ALA A 181 -2.78 17.67 -5.20
CA ALA A 181 -1.82 17.49 -4.13
C ALA A 181 -0.42 17.25 -4.70
N ARG A 182 0.58 17.55 -3.88
CA ARG A 182 1.99 17.37 -4.22
C ARG A 182 2.72 16.69 -3.05
N CYS A 183 3.52 15.68 -3.35
CA CYS A 183 4.42 15.02 -2.41
C CYS A 183 5.86 15.17 -2.89
N ILE A 184 6.76 15.54 -1.98
CA ILE A 184 8.16 15.81 -2.26
C ILE A 184 9.01 15.01 -1.29
N SER A 185 10.00 14.29 -1.81
CA SER A 185 11.04 13.62 -1.04
C SER A 185 12.39 14.21 -1.45
N LYS A 186 12.96 15.07 -0.59
CA LYS A 186 14.18 15.83 -0.87
C LYS A 186 15.42 15.09 -0.40
N GLU A 187 16.50 15.21 -1.17
CA GLU A 187 17.86 14.79 -0.78
C GLU A 187 17.99 13.29 -0.50
N GLY A 188 17.19 12.44 -1.16
CA GLY A 188 17.30 11.00 -1.04
C GLY A 188 18.45 10.42 -1.85
N ARG A 189 19.17 9.44 -1.28
CA ARG A 189 20.12 8.58 -1.99
C ARG A 189 19.97 7.13 -1.47
N PRO A 190 19.59 6.20 -2.35
CA PRO A 190 19.08 6.39 -3.70
C PRO A 190 17.80 7.25 -3.72
N PRO A 191 17.25 7.60 -4.91
CA PRO A 191 15.98 8.31 -5.00
C PRO A 191 14.87 7.57 -4.25
N ALA A 192 14.05 8.27 -3.48
CA ALA A 192 12.89 7.70 -2.82
C ALA A 192 11.81 7.30 -3.84
N ARG A 193 11.00 6.30 -3.52
CA ARG A 193 9.84 5.89 -4.30
C ARG A 193 8.58 6.48 -3.67
N ILE A 194 7.82 7.26 -4.45
CA ILE A 194 6.57 7.86 -4.00
C ILE A 194 5.40 7.13 -4.63
N SER A 195 4.39 6.81 -3.81
CA SER A 195 3.10 6.27 -4.24
C SER A 195 1.97 6.93 -3.45
N TRP A 196 0.73 6.85 -3.95
CA TRP A 196 -0.41 7.44 -3.31
C TRP A 196 -1.43 6.38 -2.93
N LEU A 197 -2.09 6.58 -1.80
CA LEU A 197 -3.21 5.77 -1.33
C LEU A 197 -4.46 6.64 -1.34
N SER A 198 -5.46 6.26 -2.13
CA SER A 198 -6.71 7.01 -2.30
C SER A 198 -7.83 6.08 -2.74
N SER A 199 -9.07 6.44 -2.39
CA SER A 199 -10.30 5.82 -2.91
C SER A 199 -10.88 6.55 -4.13
N LEU A 200 -10.25 7.65 -4.56
CA LEU A 200 -10.65 8.42 -5.74
C LEU A 200 -9.95 7.87 -6.99
N ASP A 201 -10.52 8.16 -8.16
CA ASP A 201 -9.83 7.93 -9.45
C ASP A 201 -8.80 9.04 -9.66
N TRP A 202 -7.54 8.66 -9.87
CA TRP A 202 -6.43 9.59 -9.91
C TRP A 202 -5.29 9.10 -10.79
N GLU A 203 -4.45 10.05 -11.19
CA GLU A 203 -3.18 9.79 -11.86
C GLU A 203 -2.04 10.45 -11.09
N ALA A 204 -0.83 9.87 -11.17
CA ALA A 204 0.37 10.47 -10.61
C ALA A 204 1.40 10.78 -11.69
N LYS A 205 1.96 11.98 -11.63
CA LYS A 205 3.09 12.38 -12.46
C LYS A 205 4.29 12.63 -11.58
N GLU A 206 5.34 11.83 -11.75
CA GLU A 206 6.60 11.95 -11.02
C GLU A 206 7.63 12.74 -11.82
N THR A 207 8.42 13.53 -11.11
CA THR A 207 9.58 14.24 -11.63
C THR A 207 10.74 14.10 -10.66
N GLN A 208 11.96 13.93 -11.20
CA GLN A 208 13.18 13.81 -10.42
C GLN A 208 14.15 14.91 -10.83
N VAL A 209 14.77 15.53 -9.85
CA VAL A 209 15.82 16.55 -10.04
C VAL A 209 16.97 16.28 -9.09
N SER A 210 18.18 16.71 -9.45
CA SER A 210 19.34 16.62 -8.57
C SER A 210 19.08 17.41 -7.27
N GLY A 211 19.45 16.83 -6.14
CA GLY A 211 19.39 17.50 -4.84
C GLY A 211 20.49 18.57 -4.69
N THR A 212 20.45 19.30 -3.59
CA THR A 212 21.48 20.30 -3.25
C THR A 212 22.75 19.64 -2.72
N LEU A 213 22.62 18.49 -2.06
CA LEU A 213 23.74 17.66 -1.66
C LEU A 213 24.20 16.81 -2.84
N ALA A 214 25.52 16.76 -3.05
CA ALA A 214 26.11 16.00 -4.16
C ALA A 214 25.65 14.53 -4.16
N GLY A 215 25.17 14.04 -5.30
CA GLY A 215 24.73 12.68 -5.51
C GLY A 215 23.38 12.31 -4.86
N THR A 216 22.65 13.28 -4.32
CA THR A 216 21.27 13.09 -3.86
C THR A 216 20.26 13.47 -4.94
N VAL A 217 19.02 13.01 -4.80
CA VAL A 217 17.92 13.28 -5.74
C VAL A 217 16.70 13.74 -4.95
N THR A 218 16.02 14.76 -5.48
CA THR A 218 14.69 15.17 -5.04
C THR A 218 13.64 14.61 -5.97
N VAL A 219 12.72 13.83 -5.44
CA VAL A 219 11.59 13.25 -6.14
C VAL A 219 10.33 14.03 -5.81
N THR A 220 9.56 14.44 -6.81
CA THR A 220 8.28 15.12 -6.65
C THR A 220 7.21 14.35 -7.39
N SER A 221 6.16 13.96 -6.69
CA SER A 221 4.96 13.34 -7.26
C SER A 221 3.77 14.27 -7.14
N ARG A 222 3.05 14.48 -8.23
CA ARG A 222 1.81 15.26 -8.29
C ARG A 222 0.63 14.30 -8.41
N PHE A 223 -0.32 14.46 -7.50
CA PHE A 223 -1.58 13.73 -7.49
C PHE A 223 -2.61 14.53 -8.30
N THR A 224 -3.06 13.98 -9.40
CA THR A 224 -3.92 14.64 -10.39
C THR A 224 -5.25 13.92 -10.48
N LEU A 225 -6.35 14.66 -10.44
CA LEU A 225 -7.71 14.15 -10.67
C LEU A 225 -8.60 15.24 -11.29
N VAL A 226 -9.81 14.88 -11.73
CA VAL A 226 -10.85 15.81 -12.11
C VAL A 226 -11.51 16.34 -10.83
N PRO A 227 -11.30 17.64 -10.46
CA PRO A 227 -11.76 18.17 -9.18
C PRO A 227 -13.28 18.32 -9.16
N SER A 228 -13.92 17.73 -8.16
CA SER A 228 -15.38 17.77 -7.95
C SER A 228 -15.69 17.91 -6.46
N GLY A 229 -16.94 18.23 -6.11
CA GLY A 229 -17.39 18.29 -4.73
C GLY A 229 -17.23 16.98 -3.95
N ARG A 230 -17.09 15.84 -4.65
CA ARG A 230 -16.81 14.53 -4.03
C ARG A 230 -15.39 14.41 -3.53
N ALA A 231 -14.44 15.15 -4.10
CA ALA A 231 -13.04 15.12 -3.70
C ALA A 231 -12.74 16.10 -2.57
N ASP A 232 -13.60 17.08 -2.31
CA ASP A 232 -13.44 18.07 -1.25
C ASP A 232 -13.49 17.40 0.14
N GLY A 233 -12.52 17.74 0.99
CA GLY A 233 -12.38 17.16 2.34
C GLY A 233 -11.89 15.71 2.38
N VAL A 234 -11.64 15.06 1.24
CA VAL A 234 -11.12 13.69 1.20
C VAL A 234 -9.65 13.70 1.56
N THR A 235 -9.24 12.80 2.45
CA THR A 235 -7.83 12.60 2.79
C THR A 235 -7.21 11.55 1.89
N VAL A 236 -6.16 11.93 1.18
CA VAL A 236 -5.28 11.05 0.43
C VAL A 236 -3.96 10.91 1.16
N THR A 237 -3.24 9.81 1.01
CA THR A 237 -1.99 9.60 1.72
C THR A 237 -0.84 9.43 0.73
N CYS A 238 0.18 10.28 0.86
CA CYS A 238 1.46 10.07 0.20
C CYS A 238 2.26 9.02 0.96
N LYS A 239 2.62 7.95 0.30
CA LYS A 239 3.49 6.88 0.82
C LYS A 239 4.88 7.04 0.20
N VAL A 240 5.90 7.23 1.04
CA VAL A 240 7.30 7.35 0.63
C VAL A 240 8.09 6.16 1.14
N GLU A 241 8.69 5.42 0.24
CA GLU A 241 9.56 4.28 0.51
C GLU A 241 11.01 4.65 0.24
N HIS A 242 11.88 4.34 1.19
CA HIS A 242 13.33 4.53 1.07
C HIS A 242 14.06 3.55 1.96
N GLU A 243 15.24 3.10 1.54
CA GLU A 243 16.01 2.08 2.28
C GLU A 243 16.54 2.53 3.65
N SER A 244 16.52 3.85 3.93
CA SER A 244 16.86 4.40 5.24
C SER A 244 15.71 4.39 6.24
N PHE A 245 14.51 3.95 5.83
CA PHE A 245 13.33 3.82 6.68
C PHE A 245 13.10 2.35 7.03
N GLU A 246 12.75 2.08 8.27
CA GLU A 246 12.30 0.73 8.69
C GLU A 246 10.91 0.43 8.13
N GLU A 247 10.03 1.46 8.13
CA GLU A 247 8.69 1.42 7.54
C GLU A 247 8.49 2.61 6.60
N PRO A 248 7.65 2.48 5.56
CA PRO A 248 7.33 3.58 4.66
C PRO A 248 6.76 4.78 5.41
N ALA A 249 7.19 5.99 5.06
CA ALA A 249 6.61 7.21 5.60
C ALA A 249 5.24 7.46 4.97
N LEU A 250 4.20 7.62 5.81
CA LEU A 250 2.83 7.89 5.40
C LEU A 250 2.47 9.33 5.77
N ILE A 251 2.16 10.16 4.79
CA ILE A 251 1.87 11.58 4.98
C ILE A 251 0.45 11.85 4.48
N PRO A 252 -0.53 12.04 5.40
CA PRO A 252 -1.91 12.33 5.02
C PRO A 252 -2.03 13.77 4.51
N VAL A 253 -2.85 13.97 3.47
CA VAL A 253 -3.15 15.26 2.84
C VAL A 253 -4.66 15.34 2.63
N THR A 254 -5.32 16.34 3.22
CA THR A 254 -6.73 16.59 3.00
C THR A 254 -6.90 17.53 1.81
N LEU A 255 -7.63 17.08 0.80
CA LEU A 255 -7.87 17.83 -0.43
C LEU A 255 -8.82 19.00 -0.17
N SER A 256 -8.63 20.11 -0.89
CA SER A 256 -9.48 21.28 -0.85
C SER A 256 -9.91 21.65 -2.28
N VAL A 257 -11.16 21.42 -2.59
CA VAL A 257 -11.75 21.74 -3.90
C VAL A 257 -12.84 22.76 -3.72
N ARG A 258 -12.72 23.89 -4.40
CA ARG A 258 -13.76 24.91 -4.43
C ARG A 258 -14.78 24.60 -5.51
N TYR A 259 -16.06 24.50 -5.15
CA TYR A 259 -17.13 24.14 -6.10
C TYR A 259 -18.43 24.89 -5.81
N PRO A 260 -19.30 25.10 -6.84
CA PRO A 260 -20.58 25.73 -6.67
C PRO A 260 -21.50 24.86 -5.80
N PRO A 261 -22.56 25.44 -5.18
CA PRO A 261 -23.48 24.70 -4.33
C PRO A 261 -24.14 23.51 -5.05
N GLU A 262 -24.05 22.32 -4.45
CA GLU A 262 -24.87 21.15 -4.78
C GLU A 262 -26.08 21.18 -3.86
N VAL A 263 -27.27 21.40 -4.43
CA VAL A 263 -28.49 21.70 -3.70
C VAL A 263 -29.47 20.54 -3.77
N SER A 264 -30.16 20.27 -2.67
CA SER A 264 -31.31 19.36 -2.61
C SER A 264 -32.39 19.91 -1.66
N ILE A 265 -33.65 19.60 -1.92
CA ILE A 265 -34.77 20.00 -1.05
C ILE A 265 -35.30 18.76 -0.33
N SER A 266 -35.55 18.89 0.96
CA SER A 266 -36.17 17.85 1.80
C SER A 266 -37.35 18.44 2.62
N GLY A 267 -38.15 17.56 3.23
CA GLY A 267 -39.27 17.96 4.09
C GLY A 267 -40.66 17.74 3.48
N TYR A 268 -40.78 17.48 2.17
CA TYR A 268 -42.01 17.05 1.56
C TYR A 268 -42.25 15.56 1.79
N ASP A 269 -43.39 15.24 2.46
CA ASP A 269 -43.74 13.88 2.89
C ASP A 269 -44.88 13.23 2.10
N ASP A 270 -45.26 13.83 0.97
CA ASP A 270 -46.33 13.36 0.09
C ASP A 270 -47.76 13.36 0.73
N ASN A 271 -47.90 14.03 1.87
CA ASN A 271 -49.13 14.14 2.63
C ASN A 271 -49.50 15.60 2.99
N TRP A 272 -49.27 16.52 2.06
CA TRP A 272 -49.68 17.90 2.24
C TRP A 272 -51.15 18.04 1.85
N TYR A 273 -51.95 18.67 2.75
CA TYR A 273 -53.38 18.85 2.59
C TYR A 273 -53.79 20.27 3.02
N LEU A 274 -54.97 20.73 2.55
CA LEU A 274 -55.47 22.06 2.85
C LEU A 274 -55.63 22.26 4.37
N GLY A 275 -55.02 23.35 4.88
CA GLY A 275 -55.02 23.69 6.31
C GLY A 275 -53.95 23.01 7.16
N ARG A 276 -53.06 22.20 6.60
CA ARG A 276 -51.90 21.67 7.34
C ARG A 276 -50.99 22.80 7.81
N THR A 277 -50.60 22.81 9.09
CA THR A 277 -49.85 23.88 9.74
C THR A 277 -48.36 23.54 10.00
N ASP A 278 -48.00 22.25 10.03
CA ASP A 278 -46.64 21.83 10.41
C ASP A 278 -45.84 21.39 9.18
N ALA A 279 -45.66 22.27 8.21
CA ALA A 279 -44.92 21.98 7.00
C ALA A 279 -43.67 22.86 6.91
N THR A 280 -42.55 22.25 6.58
CA THR A 280 -41.27 22.94 6.36
C THR A 280 -40.53 22.27 5.23
N LEU A 281 -40.00 23.07 4.29
CA LEU A 281 -39.02 22.60 3.33
C LEU A 281 -37.63 23.05 3.78
N SER A 282 -36.67 22.17 3.66
CA SER A 282 -35.25 22.44 3.97
C SER A 282 -34.41 22.34 2.70
N CYS A 283 -33.65 23.38 2.40
CA CYS A 283 -32.72 23.46 1.32
C CYS A 283 -31.34 22.96 1.85
N ASN A 284 -31.00 21.72 1.54
CA ASN A 284 -29.75 21.12 1.95
C ASN A 284 -28.68 21.42 0.91
N VAL A 285 -27.50 21.83 1.37
CA VAL A 285 -26.43 22.32 0.51
C VAL A 285 -25.12 21.68 0.88
N ARG A 286 -24.37 21.31 -0.14
CA ARG A 286 -22.94 21.02 -0.02
C ARG A 286 -22.18 22.00 -0.92
N SER A 287 -21.21 22.71 -0.42
CA SER A 287 -20.41 23.66 -1.19
C SER A 287 -19.11 23.98 -0.51
N ASN A 288 -18.14 24.41 -1.27
CA ASN A 288 -16.91 25.02 -0.79
C ASN A 288 -16.55 26.20 -1.72
N PRO A 289 -16.50 27.45 -1.23
CA PRO A 289 -16.79 27.90 0.14
C PRO A 289 -18.28 27.80 0.52
N GLU A 290 -18.57 28.08 1.77
CA GLU A 290 -19.92 28.11 2.32
C GLU A 290 -20.89 29.03 1.52
N PRO A 291 -22.20 28.75 1.55
CA PRO A 291 -23.19 29.56 0.89
C PRO A 291 -23.21 31.02 1.36
N THR A 292 -23.32 31.94 0.43
CA THR A 292 -23.48 33.40 0.70
C THR A 292 -24.93 33.83 0.70
N GLY A 293 -25.84 33.06 0.06
CA GLY A 293 -27.26 33.41 0.00
C GLY A 293 -28.13 32.24 -0.40
N TYR A 294 -29.37 32.29 0.07
CA TYR A 294 -30.47 31.38 -0.27
C TYR A 294 -31.63 32.21 -0.83
N ASP A 295 -32.22 31.77 -1.93
CA ASP A 295 -33.40 32.36 -2.55
C ASP A 295 -34.44 31.27 -2.83
N TRP A 296 -35.65 31.50 -2.30
CA TRP A 296 -36.79 30.63 -2.52
C TRP A 296 -37.78 31.27 -3.51
N SER A 297 -38.15 30.50 -4.51
CA SER A 297 -39.11 30.94 -5.55
C SER A 297 -40.01 29.78 -5.93
N THR A 298 -40.99 30.06 -6.78
CA THR A 298 -41.89 29.07 -7.39
C THR A 298 -41.84 29.14 -8.90
N THR A 299 -42.08 28.04 -9.59
CA THR A 299 -42.13 28.01 -11.06
C THR A 299 -43.37 28.76 -11.62
N SER A 300 -44.42 28.89 -10.80
CA SER A 300 -45.61 29.67 -11.17
C SER A 300 -45.41 31.21 -11.09
N GLY A 301 -44.30 31.66 -10.46
CA GLY A 301 -44.03 33.06 -10.19
C GLY A 301 -44.87 33.64 -9.04
N ILE A 302 -45.82 32.90 -8.48
CA ILE A 302 -46.67 33.31 -7.36
C ILE A 302 -46.12 32.62 -6.09
N PHE A 303 -45.64 33.43 -5.17
CA PHE A 303 -45.13 32.91 -3.88
C PHE A 303 -46.24 32.97 -2.83
N PRO A 304 -46.61 31.84 -2.17
CA PRO A 304 -47.68 31.83 -1.17
C PRO A 304 -47.35 32.73 0.03
N THR A 305 -48.30 33.57 0.45
CA THR A 305 -48.09 34.51 1.58
C THR A 305 -47.99 33.84 2.94
N SER A 306 -48.47 32.59 3.05
CA SER A 306 -48.36 31.75 4.24
C SER A 306 -47.01 31.03 4.37
N ALA A 307 -46.11 31.19 3.40
CA ALA A 307 -44.75 30.68 3.42
C ALA A 307 -43.74 31.80 3.75
N VAL A 308 -42.85 31.54 4.70
CA VAL A 308 -41.79 32.47 5.12
C VAL A 308 -40.42 31.83 4.93
N ALA A 309 -39.61 32.43 4.06
CA ALA A 309 -38.25 32.01 3.84
C ALA A 309 -37.32 32.47 4.99
N GLN A 310 -36.62 31.55 5.61
CA GLN A 310 -35.66 31.78 6.71
C GLN A 310 -34.32 31.10 6.36
N GLY A 311 -33.56 31.75 5.50
CA GLY A 311 -32.30 31.19 4.99
C GLY A 311 -32.51 29.86 4.26
N SER A 312 -31.92 28.77 4.75
CA SER A 312 -32.07 27.44 4.17
C SER A 312 -33.44 26.78 4.41
N GLN A 313 -34.30 27.37 5.22
CA GLN A 313 -35.60 26.79 5.53
C GLN A 313 -36.74 27.65 4.98
N LEU A 314 -37.79 27.01 4.47
CA LEU A 314 -39.06 27.60 4.11
C LEU A 314 -40.11 27.07 5.09
N VAL A 315 -40.57 27.94 6.02
CA VAL A 315 -41.57 27.61 7.02
C VAL A 315 -42.96 27.94 6.46
N ILE A 316 -43.88 26.97 6.49
CA ILE A 316 -45.22 27.10 5.97
C ILE A 316 -46.19 27.13 7.14
N HIS A 317 -46.86 28.29 7.36
CA HIS A 317 -47.83 28.47 8.45
C HIS A 317 -49.15 27.77 8.21
N ALA A 318 -49.59 27.76 6.94
CA ALA A 318 -50.80 27.05 6.54
C ALA A 318 -50.70 26.68 5.07
N VAL A 319 -50.96 25.44 4.73
CA VAL A 319 -50.99 24.95 3.35
C VAL A 319 -52.33 25.33 2.70
N ASP A 320 -52.28 26.07 1.60
CA ASP A 320 -53.42 26.41 0.75
C ASP A 320 -53.23 25.85 -0.68
N SER A 321 -54.17 26.16 -1.58
CA SER A 321 -54.12 25.69 -2.97
C SER A 321 -52.94 26.24 -3.79
N LEU A 322 -52.33 27.35 -3.38
CA LEU A 322 -51.16 27.96 -4.04
C LEU A 322 -49.89 27.11 -3.86
N PHE A 323 -49.86 26.21 -2.85
CA PHE A 323 -48.76 25.28 -2.65
C PHE A 323 -48.73 24.12 -3.67
N ASN A 324 -49.78 23.95 -4.46
CA ASN A 324 -49.79 22.95 -5.55
C ASN A 324 -48.94 23.44 -6.74
N THR A 325 -47.66 23.58 -6.52
CA THR A 325 -46.67 24.15 -7.45
C THR A 325 -45.31 23.53 -7.21
N THR A 326 -44.32 23.92 -8.02
CA THR A 326 -42.92 23.52 -7.82
C THR A 326 -42.19 24.64 -7.09
N PHE A 327 -41.68 24.34 -5.91
CA PHE A 327 -40.76 25.22 -5.17
C PHE A 327 -39.31 25.02 -5.65
N VAL A 328 -38.59 26.13 -5.71
CA VAL A 328 -37.23 26.21 -6.19
C VAL A 328 -36.37 26.85 -5.10
N CYS A 329 -35.34 26.19 -4.68
CA CYS A 329 -34.26 26.76 -3.86
C CYS A 329 -33.03 27.02 -4.74
N THR A 330 -32.62 28.29 -4.82
CA THR A 330 -31.41 28.73 -5.48
C THR A 330 -30.40 29.17 -4.42
N VAL A 331 -29.17 28.63 -4.47
CA VAL A 331 -28.12 28.93 -3.51
C VAL A 331 -26.89 29.41 -4.25
N THR A 332 -26.23 30.44 -3.68
CA THR A 332 -25.03 31.04 -4.28
C THR A 332 -23.87 30.97 -3.32
N ASN A 333 -22.65 30.78 -3.89
CA ASN A 333 -21.39 30.99 -3.21
C ASN A 333 -20.43 31.77 -4.11
N ALA A 334 -19.14 31.93 -3.68
CA ALA A 334 -18.13 32.66 -4.45
C ALA A 334 -17.74 31.97 -5.77
N VAL A 335 -18.08 30.69 -5.98
CA VAL A 335 -17.74 29.93 -7.20
C VAL A 335 -18.88 29.93 -8.21
N GLY A 336 -20.13 29.97 -7.73
CA GLY A 336 -21.29 29.95 -8.63
C GLY A 336 -22.63 29.77 -7.90
N MET A 337 -23.61 29.25 -8.62
CA MET A 337 -24.96 28.99 -8.10
C MET A 337 -25.37 27.54 -8.32
N GLY A 338 -26.14 27.02 -7.36
CA GLY A 338 -26.82 25.73 -7.46
C GLY A 338 -28.33 25.90 -7.31
N ARG A 339 -29.12 24.98 -7.84
CA ARG A 339 -30.56 25.02 -7.84
C ARG A 339 -31.15 23.64 -7.63
N ALA A 340 -32.21 23.57 -6.81
CA ALA A 340 -33.04 22.37 -6.67
C ALA A 340 -34.49 22.70 -6.78
N GLU A 341 -35.26 21.73 -7.23
CA GLU A 341 -36.73 21.86 -7.43
C GLU A 341 -37.44 20.75 -6.66
N GLN A 342 -38.57 21.11 -6.02
CA GLN A 342 -39.43 20.17 -5.33
C GLN A 342 -40.88 20.41 -5.76
N VAL A 343 -41.49 19.44 -6.43
CA VAL A 343 -42.89 19.46 -6.78
C VAL A 343 -43.72 19.11 -5.54
N ILE A 344 -44.71 19.96 -5.22
CA ILE A 344 -45.65 19.77 -4.13
C ILE A 344 -47.01 19.50 -4.69
N PHE A 345 -47.69 18.46 -4.22
CA PHE A 345 -49.07 18.14 -4.49
C PHE A 345 -49.90 18.32 -3.21
N VAL A 346 -50.89 19.24 -3.24
CA VAL A 346 -51.78 19.49 -2.11
C VAL A 346 -53.07 18.70 -2.29
N ARG A 347 -53.47 17.96 -1.26
CA ARG A 347 -54.71 17.16 -1.21
C ARG A 347 -55.81 17.93 -0.48
N GLU A 348 -57.04 17.57 -0.72
CA GLU A 348 -58.15 18.12 0.05
C GLU A 348 -58.17 17.60 1.48
N THR A 349 -57.80 16.36 1.70
CA THR A 349 -57.80 15.69 3.00
C THR A 349 -56.49 14.93 3.27
N PRO A 350 -56.13 14.78 4.55
CA PRO A 350 -54.93 14.01 4.92
C PRO A 350 -55.03 12.56 4.45
N ARG A 351 -53.91 11.98 4.08
CA ARG A 351 -53.79 10.56 3.75
C ARG A 351 -54.00 9.74 5.01
N ALA A 352 -54.93 8.79 4.99
CA ALA A 352 -55.15 7.90 6.12
C ALA A 352 -53.85 7.14 6.43
N SER A 353 -53.42 7.26 7.67
CA SER A 353 -52.24 6.51 8.13
C SER A 353 -52.57 5.01 8.11
N PRO A 354 -51.70 4.14 7.63
CA PRO A 354 -51.88 2.70 7.73
C PRO A 354 -52.03 2.19 9.18
N ARG A 355 -51.77 3.05 10.18
CA ARG A 355 -51.95 2.74 11.61
C ARG A 355 -53.39 2.85 12.11
N ASP A 356 -54.28 3.48 11.34
CA ASP A 356 -55.69 3.65 11.71
C ASP A 356 -56.60 2.48 11.27
N VAL A 357 -56.05 1.44 10.68
CA VAL A 357 -56.73 0.14 10.52
C VAL A 357 -56.73 -0.50 11.92
N GLY A 358 -57.66 0.01 12.74
CA GLY A 358 -57.75 -0.29 14.17
C GLY A 358 -57.83 -1.78 14.50
N PRO A 359 -57.72 -2.14 15.78
CA PRO A 359 -57.68 -3.53 16.25
C PRO A 359 -58.89 -4.38 15.89
N LEU A 360 -59.96 -3.76 15.34
CA LEU A 360 -61.18 -4.44 14.87
C LEU A 360 -60.96 -5.40 13.71
N VAL A 361 -60.05 -5.09 12.75
CA VAL A 361 -59.77 -5.97 11.60
C VAL A 361 -58.94 -7.17 12.01
N TRP A 362 -57.99 -6.97 12.87
CA TRP A 362 -57.17 -8.09 13.40
C TRP A 362 -57.98 -8.98 14.36
N GLY A 363 -58.93 -8.41 15.11
CA GLY A 363 -59.86 -9.16 15.94
C GLY A 363 -60.83 -10.04 15.11
N ALA A 364 -61.31 -9.52 13.97
CA ALA A 364 -62.23 -10.27 13.10
C ALA A 364 -61.50 -11.41 12.38
N VAL A 365 -60.31 -11.16 11.82
CA VAL A 365 -59.52 -12.17 11.13
C VAL A 365 -58.98 -13.23 12.11
N GLY A 366 -58.43 -12.78 13.28
CA GLY A 366 -57.96 -13.68 14.32
C GLY A 366 -59.05 -14.54 14.93
N GLY A 367 -60.28 -13.94 15.15
CA GLY A 367 -61.44 -14.62 15.68
C GLY A 367 -61.97 -15.71 14.71
N THR A 368 -62.08 -15.40 13.42
CA THR A 368 -62.53 -16.36 12.40
C THR A 368 -61.52 -17.52 12.24
N LEU A 369 -60.24 -17.26 12.26
CA LEU A 369 -59.21 -18.28 12.19
C LEU A 369 -59.25 -19.23 13.41
N LEU A 370 -59.46 -18.65 14.61
CA LEU A 370 -59.56 -19.41 15.86
C LEU A 370 -60.79 -20.35 15.85
N VAL A 371 -61.95 -19.85 15.40
CA VAL A 371 -63.20 -20.64 15.24
C VAL A 371 -62.98 -21.78 14.24
N LEU A 372 -62.36 -21.52 13.09
CA LEU A 372 -62.07 -22.55 12.08
C LEU A 372 -61.13 -23.62 12.61
N LEU A 373 -60.10 -23.24 13.40
CA LEU A 373 -59.19 -24.20 14.04
C LEU A 373 -59.90 -25.05 15.09
N LEU A 374 -60.77 -24.48 15.89
CA LEU A 374 -61.59 -25.24 16.86
C LEU A 374 -62.56 -26.19 16.19
N LEU A 375 -63.20 -25.82 15.11
CA LEU A 375 -64.06 -26.68 14.33
C LEU A 375 -63.31 -27.82 13.65
N ALA A 376 -62.12 -27.52 13.10
CA ALA A 376 -61.27 -28.53 12.51
C ALA A 376 -60.70 -29.51 13.54
N GLY A 377 -60.26 -29.00 14.71
CA GLY A 377 -59.80 -29.82 15.83
C GLY A 377 -60.91 -30.67 16.45
N GLY A 378 -62.11 -30.10 16.60
CA GLY A 378 -63.30 -30.85 17.07
C GLY A 378 -63.70 -31.97 16.11
N SER A 379 -63.69 -31.71 14.78
CA SER A 379 -63.97 -32.71 13.74
C SER A 379 -62.97 -33.84 13.79
N LEU A 380 -61.68 -33.52 13.91
CA LEU A 380 -60.59 -34.51 13.98
C LEU A 380 -60.70 -35.39 15.22
N ALA A 381 -60.98 -34.75 16.37
CA ALA A 381 -61.20 -35.46 17.65
C ALA A 381 -62.43 -36.40 17.57
N PHE A 382 -63.52 -35.95 16.94
CA PHE A 382 -64.73 -36.78 16.73
C PHE A 382 -64.45 -37.99 15.84
N ILE A 383 -63.70 -37.78 14.72
CA ILE A 383 -63.27 -38.86 13.84
C ILE A 383 -62.40 -39.86 14.60
N LEU A 384 -61.41 -39.41 15.35
CA LEU A 384 -60.51 -40.23 16.15
C LEU A 384 -61.26 -41.06 17.22
N LEU A 385 -62.23 -40.43 17.87
CA LEU A 385 -63.11 -41.13 18.85
C LEU A 385 -64.01 -42.18 18.17
N ARG A 386 -64.51 -41.88 16.98
CA ARG A 386 -65.31 -42.84 16.17
C ARG A 386 -64.45 -44.03 15.68
N VAL A 387 -63.22 -43.77 15.28
CA VAL A 387 -62.28 -44.81 14.88
C VAL A 387 -61.86 -45.67 16.11
N ARG A 388 -61.63 -45.06 17.27
CA ARG A 388 -61.37 -45.81 18.53
C ARG A 388 -62.54 -46.65 18.99
N ARG A 389 -63.83 -46.21 18.83
CA ARG A 389 -65.02 -47.00 19.16
C ARG A 389 -65.24 -48.20 18.20
N ARG A 390 -64.77 -48.09 16.94
CA ARG A 390 -64.86 -49.26 15.97
C ARG A 390 -63.76 -50.31 16.19
N ARG A 391 -62.75 -50.03 16.99
CA ARG A 391 -61.67 -50.97 17.33
C ARG A 391 -61.90 -51.82 18.58
N LYS A 392 -63.08 -51.71 19.23
CA LYS A 392 -63.51 -52.55 20.37
C LYS A 392 -64.69 -53.39 19.92
N SER A 393 -64.44 -54.46 19.19
CA SER A 393 -65.29 -55.63 19.17
C SER A 393 -64.45 -56.86 18.83
N PRO A 394 -64.51 -57.86 19.64
CA PRO A 394 -63.61 -59.02 19.58
C PRO A 394 -64.15 -60.14 18.77
N GLY A 395 -63.28 -60.95 18.22
CA GLY A 395 -63.56 -62.36 17.98
C GLY A 395 -63.52 -62.85 16.61
N GLY A 396 -62.64 -63.79 16.40
CA GLY A 396 -62.94 -64.95 15.53
C GLY A 396 -61.95 -65.25 14.44
N ALA A 397 -60.97 -65.98 14.75
CA ALA A 397 -60.46 -67.20 14.07
C ALA A 397 -60.44 -67.26 12.53
N GLY A 398 -59.28 -67.64 12.02
CA GLY A 398 -59.24 -68.59 10.90
C GLY A 398 -58.44 -68.22 9.67
N GLY A 399 -57.26 -68.76 9.57
CA GLY A 399 -56.81 -69.48 8.39
C GLY A 399 -56.21 -68.78 7.21
N GLY A 400 -54.96 -69.03 7.03
CA GLY A 400 -54.47 -69.50 5.74
C GLY A 400 -53.74 -68.59 4.81
N ALA A 401 -52.47 -68.78 4.82
CA ALA A 401 -51.61 -69.06 3.66
C ALA A 401 -51.22 -67.93 2.66
N SER A 402 -49.96 -67.72 2.65
CA SER A 402 -49.03 -67.73 1.48
C SER A 402 -48.98 -66.59 0.52
N GLY A 403 -47.75 -66.15 0.32
CA GLY A 403 -47.20 -65.70 -0.95
C GLY A 403 -46.62 -64.28 -0.97
N ASP A 404 -45.46 -64.16 -0.58
CA ASP A 404 -44.22 -63.97 -1.35
C ASP A 404 -44.02 -62.63 -2.06
N GLY A 405 -42.84 -62.08 -1.85
CA GLY A 405 -42.07 -61.27 -2.80
C GLY A 405 -41.98 -59.77 -2.49
N GLY A 406 -41.05 -59.42 -1.76
CA GLY A 406 -39.73 -58.95 -2.20
C GLY A 406 -39.54 -57.49 -1.98
N PHE A 407 -38.69 -57.19 -0.99
CA PHE A 407 -37.50 -56.37 -1.13
C PHE A 407 -37.66 -54.96 -1.69
N TYR A 408 -37.39 -53.88 -0.94
CA TYR A 408 -36.12 -53.22 -0.55
C TYR A 408 -36.38 -52.05 0.42
N ASP A 409 -35.75 -52.12 1.54
CA ASP A 409 -35.32 -51.02 2.36
C ASP A 409 -33.98 -50.53 1.77
N PRO A 410 -33.45 -49.31 1.96
CA PRO A 410 -33.02 -48.85 3.25
C PRO A 410 -33.08 -47.32 3.54
N LYS A 411 -33.25 -47.02 4.82
CA LYS A 411 -32.32 -46.18 5.65
C LYS A 411 -31.81 -44.88 5.00
N THR A 412 -31.75 -43.75 5.61
CA THR A 412 -31.33 -43.38 6.97
C THR A 412 -31.26 -41.86 7.08
N GLN A 413 -31.57 -41.31 8.23
CA GLN A 413 -30.98 -40.22 8.95
C GLN A 413 -30.93 -38.81 8.29
N VAL A 414 -31.57 -37.79 8.82
CA VAL A 414 -31.44 -37.09 10.11
C VAL A 414 -30.34 -36.05 10.10
N LEU A 415 -30.75 -34.85 10.50
CA LEU A 415 -30.00 -33.68 10.98
C LEU A 415 -29.36 -32.83 9.86
N GLY A 416 -29.47 -31.54 9.84
CA GLY A 416 -29.79 -30.51 10.78
C GLY A 416 -29.43 -29.15 10.20
N ASN A 417 -30.04 -28.18 10.72
CA ASN A 417 -29.64 -26.75 10.72
C ASN A 417 -29.44 -26.01 9.39
N GLY A 418 -30.35 -25.09 9.25
CA GLY A 418 -30.43 -24.02 8.30
C GLY A 418 -29.28 -23.06 8.27
N ASP A 419 -29.14 -22.47 7.12
CA ASP A 419 -28.82 -21.07 6.92
C ASP A 419 -29.17 -20.66 5.48
N PRO A 420 -29.43 -19.39 5.20
CA PRO A 420 -30.17 -18.98 4.00
C PRO A 420 -29.29 -18.95 2.75
N VAL A 421 -29.84 -19.47 1.66
CA VAL A 421 -29.23 -19.50 0.34
C VAL A 421 -29.28 -18.10 -0.28
N PHE A 422 -28.12 -17.48 -0.46
CA PHE A 422 -27.93 -16.32 -1.33
C PHE A 422 -27.95 -16.79 -2.79
N TRP A 423 -28.81 -16.19 -3.58
CA TRP A 423 -28.81 -16.34 -5.03
C TRP A 423 -27.69 -15.48 -5.63
N THR A 424 -26.68 -16.11 -6.24
CA THR A 424 -25.73 -15.44 -7.13
C THR A 424 -26.24 -15.57 -8.57
N PRO A 425 -26.21 -14.47 -9.37
CA PRO A 425 -26.55 -14.58 -10.78
C PRO A 425 -25.39 -15.24 -11.55
N VAL A 426 -25.75 -16.17 -12.42
CA VAL A 426 -24.86 -16.86 -13.36
C VAL A 426 -24.45 -15.84 -14.42
N VAL A 427 -23.13 -15.60 -14.52
CA VAL A 427 -22.50 -14.86 -15.61
C VAL A 427 -22.24 -15.84 -16.75
N PRO A 428 -22.63 -15.57 -18.02
CA PRO A 428 -22.23 -16.38 -19.17
C PRO A 428 -20.73 -16.23 -19.44
N GLY A 429 -20.04 -17.34 -19.67
CA GLY A 429 -18.63 -17.38 -20.05
C GLY A 429 -18.36 -16.76 -21.42
N PRO A 430 -17.11 -16.35 -21.69
CA PRO A 430 -16.74 -15.70 -22.92
C PRO A 430 -16.69 -16.68 -24.09
N MET A 431 -17.32 -16.30 -25.20
CA MET A 431 -17.11 -16.86 -26.54
C MET A 431 -15.69 -16.51 -27.01
N GLU A 432 -14.98 -17.50 -27.53
CA GLU A 432 -13.75 -17.32 -28.30
C GLU A 432 -14.05 -16.54 -29.58
N PRO A 433 -13.26 -15.53 -29.98
CA PRO A 433 -13.32 -14.98 -31.32
C PRO A 433 -12.36 -15.75 -32.25
N ASP A 434 -12.91 -16.17 -33.38
CA ASP A 434 -12.16 -16.62 -34.54
C ASP A 434 -11.19 -15.50 -34.99
N GLY A 435 -9.92 -15.88 -35.10
CA GLY A 435 -8.89 -15.03 -35.67
C GLY A 435 -9.02 -14.92 -37.18
N LYS A 436 -9.07 -13.67 -37.63
CA LYS A 436 -8.55 -13.17 -38.92
C LYS A 436 -9.11 -11.76 -39.11
N GLU A 437 -8.26 -10.75 -38.87
CA GLU A 437 -8.35 -9.37 -39.44
C GLU A 437 -7.59 -8.37 -38.50
N GLU A 438 -6.29 -8.59 -38.26
CA GLU A 438 -5.41 -7.59 -37.59
C GLU A 438 -3.98 -7.62 -38.21
N GLU A 439 -3.84 -7.62 -39.54
CA GLU A 439 -2.53 -7.43 -40.19
C GLU A 439 -2.47 -6.23 -41.13
N GLU A 440 -3.46 -5.36 -41.25
CA GLU A 440 -3.43 -4.21 -42.17
C GLU A 440 -3.38 -2.81 -41.52
N GLU A 441 -3.40 -2.65 -40.19
CA GLU A 441 -3.36 -1.32 -39.55
C GLU A 441 -1.96 -0.87 -39.03
N GLU A 442 -0.95 -1.73 -39.00
CA GLU A 442 0.40 -1.32 -38.54
C GLU A 442 1.30 -0.70 -39.62
N GLU A 443 0.91 -0.69 -40.90
CA GLU A 443 1.71 -0.05 -41.95
C GLU A 443 1.38 1.42 -42.24
N GLU A 444 0.32 2.00 -41.66
CA GLU A 444 0.00 3.43 -41.89
C GLU A 444 0.54 4.38 -40.80
N GLU A 445 0.92 3.94 -39.62
CA GLU A 445 1.53 4.81 -38.59
C GLU A 445 3.02 5.08 -38.80
N GLU A 446 3.77 4.24 -39.50
CA GLU A 446 5.21 4.48 -39.77
C GLU A 446 5.48 5.53 -40.87
N LYS A 447 4.45 5.96 -41.61
CA LYS A 447 4.60 6.99 -42.69
C LYS A 447 4.28 8.41 -42.22
N ALA A 448 3.72 8.62 -41.03
CA ALA A 448 3.37 9.95 -40.51
C ALA A 448 4.50 10.61 -39.71
N GLU A 449 5.52 9.88 -39.29
CA GLU A 449 6.60 10.41 -38.43
C GLU A 449 7.84 10.94 -39.15
N LYS A 450 7.86 10.89 -40.49
CA LYS A 450 9.02 11.34 -41.33
C LYS A 450 8.87 12.69 -42.01
N GLY A 451 7.93 13.50 -41.62
CA GLY A 451 7.68 14.75 -42.39
C GLY A 451 7.41 15.99 -41.53
N LEU A 452 8.25 16.39 -40.58
CA LEU A 452 8.38 17.81 -40.15
C LEU A 452 9.66 18.04 -39.34
N MET A 453 10.81 18.07 -40.02
CA MET A 453 11.98 18.76 -39.47
C MET A 453 11.92 20.23 -39.86
N LEU A 454 11.64 21.08 -38.88
CA LEU A 454 11.89 22.52 -39.01
C LEU A 454 13.39 22.79 -38.92
N PRO A 455 13.94 23.69 -39.75
CA PRO A 455 15.36 24.05 -39.67
C PRO A 455 15.68 24.77 -38.36
N PRO A 456 16.92 24.61 -37.84
CA PRO A 456 17.32 25.32 -36.61
C PRO A 456 17.38 26.83 -36.86
N PRO A 457 17.09 27.63 -35.78
CA PRO A 457 17.20 29.09 -35.89
C PRO A 457 18.65 29.51 -36.10
N PRO A 458 18.91 30.63 -36.82
CA PRO A 458 20.26 31.11 -37.11
C PRO A 458 20.95 31.50 -35.80
N ALA A 459 22.24 31.15 -35.73
CA ALA A 459 23.12 31.55 -34.62
C ALA A 459 23.24 33.09 -34.58
N LEU A 460 22.96 33.66 -33.44
CA LEU A 460 23.31 35.05 -33.14
C LEU A 460 24.82 35.09 -32.92
N GLU A 461 25.54 35.77 -33.83
CA GLU A 461 26.94 36.16 -33.67
C GLU A 461 26.99 37.22 -32.55
N ASP A 462 27.64 36.89 -31.46
CA ASP A 462 28.01 37.87 -30.39
C ASP A 462 29.24 38.64 -30.88
N ASP A 463 29.03 39.86 -31.37
CA ASP A 463 30.07 40.84 -31.51
C ASP A 463 30.53 41.32 -30.10
N MET A 464 31.62 40.73 -29.63
CA MET A 464 32.36 41.26 -28.45
C MET A 464 33.40 42.26 -28.90
N GLU A 465 33.04 43.52 -28.83
CA GLU A 465 34.05 44.60 -28.84
C GLU A 465 34.68 44.74 -27.43
N SER A 466 35.97 44.44 -27.35
CA SER A 466 36.74 44.59 -26.12
C SER A 466 37.23 46.02 -26.00
N GLN A 467 36.72 46.78 -25.04
CA GLN A 467 37.36 48.04 -24.61
C GLN A 467 38.25 47.82 -23.37
N LEU A 468 39.39 48.45 -23.44
CA LEU A 468 40.60 48.28 -22.63
C LEU A 468 40.56 49.08 -21.29
N ASP A 469 39.49 49.06 -20.53
CA ASP A 469 39.51 49.77 -19.22
C ASP A 469 38.96 49.01 -18.01
N GLY A 470 38.72 47.71 -18.11
CA GLY A 470 38.57 46.86 -16.94
C GLY A 470 37.37 47.06 -16.01
N SER A 471 36.29 47.76 -16.41
CA SER A 471 35.08 47.90 -15.60
C SER A 471 33.85 47.25 -16.26
N LEU A 472 33.31 46.19 -15.63
CA LEU A 472 32.07 45.51 -16.00
C LEU A 472 30.86 46.27 -15.45
N ILE A 473 30.05 46.89 -16.32
CA ILE A 473 28.76 47.47 -15.95
C ILE A 473 27.63 46.51 -16.36
N SER A 474 27.02 45.89 -15.38
CA SER A 474 25.80 45.10 -15.55
C SER A 474 24.57 46.01 -15.69
N ARG A 475 23.91 46.00 -16.85
CA ARG A 475 22.59 46.63 -17.03
C ARG A 475 21.48 45.59 -16.79
N ARG A 476 20.77 45.73 -15.67
CA ARG A 476 19.45 45.08 -15.50
C ARG A 476 18.37 45.95 -16.15
N ALA A 477 17.65 45.41 -17.11
CA ALA A 477 16.42 46.00 -17.62
C ALA A 477 15.29 45.78 -16.60
N VAL A 478 14.67 46.88 -16.14
CA VAL A 478 13.44 46.86 -15.37
C VAL A 478 12.31 47.10 -16.35
N TYR A 479 11.37 46.15 -16.45
CA TYR A 479 10.08 46.38 -17.07
C TYR A 479 9.08 46.83 -16.00
N VAL A 480 8.40 47.95 -16.29
CA VAL A 480 7.24 48.50 -15.55
C VAL A 480 5.98 47.71 -15.91
#